data_79aa017368b0ac641b82034beef43747
#
_entry.id   79aa017368b0ac641b82034beef43747
#
_cell.length_a   1.000
_cell.length_b   1.000
_cell.length_c   1.000
_cell.angle_alpha   90.00
_cell.angle_beta   90.00
_cell.angle_gamma   90.00
#
_symmetry.space_group_name_H-M   'P 1'
#
loop_
_entity.id
_entity.type
_entity.pdbx_description
1 polymer ?
#
loop_
_entity_poly.entity_id
_entity_poly.type
_entity_poly.pdbx_seq_one_letter_code
_entity_poly.pdbx_strand_id
1 'polypeptide(L)'
;ALRSARPRDLSALRDSLARLDDLRLPLAQAESPGVNAIRADLATPAECIELLTRAIAPEPAAVLRDGGVIAEGFDGELDELRAIQQNCGAFLLELEARERSRSGIASLRVEYNRVHGFYIEVSHANAAKVPDDYRRRQMLKNAERYITPELKTFEDKALSANDRALARER
;
A
#
# COMPACT_ATOMS: atom_id res chain seq x y z
N ALA A 1 14.26 -6.88 24.58
CA ALA A 1 13.43 -5.79 24.03
C ALA A 1 12.01 -6.32 23.82
N LEU A 2 11.00 -5.57 24.24
CA LEU A 2 9.59 -6.01 24.30
C LEU A 2 8.94 -6.20 22.92
N ARG A 3 9.56 -5.82 21.82
CA ARG A 3 9.03 -5.90 20.44
C ARG A 3 7.55 -5.46 20.31
N SER A 4 7.16 -4.45 21.11
CA SER A 4 5.77 -3.99 21.22
C SER A 4 5.54 -2.62 20.58
N ALA A 5 6.57 -2.01 19.97
CA ALA A 5 6.46 -0.74 19.28
C ALA A 5 5.51 -0.86 18.09
N ARG A 6 4.58 0.08 17.97
CA ARG A 6 3.65 0.21 16.85
C ARG A 6 4.18 1.25 15.86
N PRO A 7 3.74 1.25 14.62
CA PRO A 7 4.18 2.25 13.64
C PRO A 7 4.05 3.70 14.14
N ARG A 8 2.95 4.03 14.81
CA ARG A 8 2.72 5.35 15.41
C ARG A 8 3.68 5.71 16.54
N ASP A 9 4.23 4.72 17.25
CA ASP A 9 5.19 4.96 18.32
C ASP A 9 6.53 5.41 17.72
N LEU A 10 6.88 4.87 16.53
CA LEU A 10 8.07 5.27 15.77
C LEU A 10 7.93 6.66 15.16
N SER A 11 6.76 6.99 14.58
CA SER A 11 6.52 8.34 14.07
C SER A 11 6.49 9.38 15.22
N ALA A 12 5.85 9.05 16.36
CA ALA A 12 5.85 9.92 17.53
C ALA A 12 7.27 10.12 18.09
N LEU A 13 8.10 9.07 18.11
CA LEU A 13 9.50 9.18 18.48
C LEU A 13 10.28 10.10 17.54
N ARG A 14 10.14 9.90 16.21
CA ARG A 14 10.73 10.78 15.19
C ARG A 14 10.38 12.24 15.45
N ASP A 15 9.09 12.52 15.60
CA ASP A 15 8.57 13.88 15.75
C ASP A 15 9.01 14.50 17.08
N SER A 16 9.07 13.71 18.15
CA SER A 16 9.56 14.16 19.46
C SER A 16 11.06 14.46 19.44
N LEU A 17 11.86 13.59 18.82
CA LEU A 17 13.31 13.79 18.70
C LEU A 17 13.64 15.04 17.83
N ALA A 18 12.89 15.26 16.76
CA ALA A 18 13.05 16.45 15.91
C ALA A 18 12.79 17.76 16.67
N ARG A 19 11.94 17.73 17.72
CA ARG A 19 11.65 18.91 18.56
C ARG A 19 12.73 19.21 19.60
N LEU A 20 13.67 18.32 19.83
CA LEU A 20 14.75 18.58 20.81
C LEU A 20 15.61 19.77 20.42
N ASP A 21 15.86 19.98 19.15
CA ASP A 21 16.64 21.12 18.68
C ASP A 21 15.92 22.47 18.92
N ASP A 22 14.60 22.49 18.85
CA ASP A 22 13.79 23.68 19.18
C ASP A 22 13.95 24.09 20.65
N LEU A 23 14.16 23.10 21.55
CA LEU A 23 14.39 23.36 22.98
C LEU A 23 15.78 23.92 23.27
N ARG A 24 16.77 23.65 22.41
CA ARG A 24 18.15 24.09 22.62
C ARG A 24 18.31 25.60 22.47
N LEU A 25 17.54 26.23 21.58
CA LEU A 25 17.61 27.68 21.34
C LEU A 25 17.27 28.52 22.59
N PRO A 26 16.10 28.35 23.25
CA PRO A 26 15.80 29.08 24.48
C PRO A 26 16.76 28.76 25.63
N LEU A 27 17.25 27.52 25.71
CA LEU A 27 18.22 27.11 26.73
C LEU A 27 19.62 27.72 26.50
N ALA A 28 19.95 28.12 25.29
CA ALA A 28 21.24 28.72 24.97
C ALA A 28 21.44 30.08 25.65
N GLN A 29 20.36 30.79 26.00
CA GLN A 29 20.39 32.11 26.62
C GLN A 29 20.41 32.05 28.15
N ALA A 30 20.28 30.88 28.74
CA ALA A 30 20.25 30.71 30.19
C ALA A 30 21.66 30.48 30.74
N GLU A 31 22.04 31.28 31.76
CA GLU A 31 23.39 31.22 32.37
C GLU A 31 23.46 30.36 33.63
N SER A 32 22.39 29.63 33.99
CA SER A 32 22.36 28.76 35.16
C SER A 32 23.17 27.48 34.93
N PRO A 33 24.03 27.09 35.93
CA PRO A 33 24.79 25.81 35.85
C PRO A 33 23.90 24.57 35.63
N GLY A 34 22.71 24.53 36.28
CA GLY A 34 21.76 23.45 36.11
C GLY A 34 21.18 23.39 34.69
N VAL A 35 20.86 24.53 34.07
CA VAL A 35 20.39 24.60 32.67
C VAL A 35 21.50 24.19 31.70
N ASN A 36 22.75 24.58 31.97
CA ASN A 36 23.89 24.16 31.15
C ASN A 36 24.11 22.64 31.19
N ALA A 37 23.92 22.00 32.33
CA ALA A 37 23.97 20.54 32.45
C ALA A 37 22.85 19.88 31.62
N ILE A 38 21.60 20.33 31.76
CA ILE A 38 20.47 19.82 30.95
C ILE A 38 20.73 19.99 29.47
N ARG A 39 21.26 21.16 29.05
CA ARG A 39 21.59 21.43 27.64
C ARG A 39 22.67 20.49 27.10
N ALA A 40 23.65 20.12 27.92
CA ALA A 40 24.69 19.16 27.55
C ALA A 40 24.12 17.75 27.37
N ASP A 41 23.13 17.37 28.19
CA ASP A 41 22.46 16.08 28.13
C ASP A 41 21.42 15.98 27.02
N LEU A 42 20.93 17.11 26.50
CA LEU A 42 20.05 17.18 25.34
C LEU A 42 20.80 16.88 24.03
N ALA A 43 21.45 15.72 23.95
CA ALA A 43 22.07 15.24 22.73
C ALA A 43 20.98 14.75 21.76
N THR A 44 20.93 15.37 20.58
CA THR A 44 20.01 14.97 19.53
C THR A 44 20.61 13.78 18.79
N PRO A 45 20.01 12.57 18.81
CA PRO A 45 20.53 11.40 18.08
C PRO A 45 20.26 11.55 16.58
N ALA A 46 21.07 12.35 15.89
CA ALA A 46 20.87 12.72 14.48
C ALA A 46 20.68 11.51 13.55
N GLU A 47 21.50 10.47 13.72
CA GLU A 47 21.39 9.24 12.92
C GLU A 47 20.05 8.53 13.12
N CYS A 48 19.53 8.53 14.36
CA CYS A 48 18.23 7.92 14.66
C CYS A 48 17.09 8.72 14.01
N ILE A 49 17.15 10.04 14.09
CA ILE A 49 16.15 10.94 13.46
C ILE A 49 16.17 10.75 11.95
N GLU A 50 17.36 10.76 11.34
CA GLU A 50 17.51 10.56 9.92
C GLU A 50 16.96 9.20 9.47
N LEU A 51 17.28 8.13 10.18
CA LEU A 51 16.75 6.81 9.89
C LEU A 51 15.23 6.76 9.98
N LEU A 52 14.65 7.27 11.07
CA LEU A 52 13.19 7.29 11.26
C LEU A 52 12.49 8.16 10.21
N THR A 53 13.10 9.27 9.82
CA THR A 53 12.55 10.17 8.79
C THR A 53 12.55 9.54 7.40
N ARG A 54 13.61 8.79 7.08
CA ARG A 54 13.72 8.10 5.80
C ARG A 54 12.89 6.82 5.72
N ALA A 55 12.81 6.09 6.85
CA ALA A 55 12.23 4.74 6.85
C ALA A 55 10.71 4.74 7.11
N ILE A 56 10.21 5.66 7.95
CA ILE A 56 8.81 5.63 8.38
C ILE A 56 8.01 6.65 7.57
N ALA A 57 6.88 6.19 7.01
CA ALA A 57 5.96 7.07 6.29
C ALA A 57 5.57 8.30 7.14
N PRO A 58 5.27 9.46 6.54
CA PRO A 58 4.83 10.64 7.28
C PRO A 58 3.62 10.34 8.18
N GLU A 59 2.63 9.65 7.64
CA GLU A 59 1.43 9.18 8.33
C GLU A 59 1.33 7.65 8.21
N PRO A 60 2.07 6.89 9.05
CA PRO A 60 2.09 5.44 8.93
C PRO A 60 0.75 4.83 9.34
N ALA A 61 0.39 3.71 8.73
CA ALA A 61 -0.79 2.94 9.14
C ALA A 61 -0.75 2.58 10.63
N ALA A 62 -1.92 2.51 11.26
CA ALA A 62 -2.03 2.24 12.70
C ALA A 62 -1.50 0.85 13.08
N VAL A 63 -1.59 -0.11 12.17
CA VAL A 63 -1.17 -1.51 12.36
C VAL A 63 -0.43 -2.02 11.13
N LEU A 64 0.61 -2.81 11.36
CA LEU A 64 1.46 -3.39 10.30
C LEU A 64 0.71 -4.19 9.24
N ARG A 65 -0.38 -4.85 9.63
CA ARG A 65 -1.15 -5.68 8.70
C ARG A 65 -1.85 -4.89 7.59
N ASP A 66 -2.02 -3.59 7.77
CA ASP A 66 -2.69 -2.74 6.78
C ASP A 66 -1.69 -2.21 5.72
N GLY A 67 -0.38 -2.38 5.95
CA GLY A 67 0.68 -1.86 5.10
C GLY A 67 0.83 -0.35 5.19
N GLY A 68 1.75 0.23 4.39
CA GLY A 68 1.93 1.68 4.35
C GLY A 68 2.69 2.27 5.54
N VAL A 69 3.52 1.47 6.20
CA VAL A 69 4.35 1.90 7.34
C VAL A 69 5.71 2.43 6.86
N ILE A 70 6.31 1.76 5.89
CA ILE A 70 7.61 2.15 5.34
C ILE A 70 7.43 3.27 4.32
N ALA A 71 8.28 4.29 4.38
CA ALA A 71 8.27 5.40 3.44
C ALA A 71 8.60 4.94 2.02
N GLU A 72 8.01 5.61 1.03
CA GLU A 72 8.35 5.43 -0.37
C GLU A 72 9.81 5.84 -0.62
N GLY A 73 10.53 5.09 -1.45
CA GLY A 73 11.94 5.31 -1.74
C GLY A 73 12.91 4.74 -0.70
N PHE A 74 12.42 4.18 0.42
CA PHE A 74 13.29 3.56 1.43
C PHE A 74 13.70 2.13 1.05
N ASP A 75 12.80 1.37 0.47
CA ASP A 75 13.00 -0.02 0.05
C ASP A 75 12.51 -0.23 -1.38
N GLY A 76 13.44 -0.33 -2.34
CA GLY A 76 13.12 -0.44 -3.77
C GLY A 76 12.28 -1.67 -4.12
N GLU A 77 12.50 -2.83 -3.47
CA GLU A 77 11.68 -4.02 -3.73
C GLU A 77 10.24 -3.82 -3.22
N LEU A 78 10.06 -3.15 -2.08
CA LEU A 78 8.75 -2.81 -1.57
C LEU A 78 8.01 -1.85 -2.51
N ASP A 79 8.72 -0.86 -3.05
CA ASP A 79 8.15 0.10 -3.99
C ASP A 79 7.73 -0.58 -5.30
N GLU A 80 8.52 -1.54 -5.82
CA GLU A 80 8.13 -2.35 -6.97
C GLU A 80 6.85 -3.17 -6.71
N LEU A 81 6.75 -3.79 -5.53
CA LEU A 81 5.57 -4.56 -5.13
C LEU A 81 4.32 -3.67 -5.02
N ARG A 82 4.46 -2.47 -4.46
CA ARG A 82 3.39 -1.46 -4.38
C ARG A 82 2.98 -0.93 -5.75
N ALA A 83 3.94 -0.73 -6.66
CA ALA A 83 3.66 -0.30 -8.02
C ALA A 83 2.78 -1.31 -8.78
N ILE A 84 2.96 -2.61 -8.55
CA ILE A 84 2.08 -3.64 -9.13
C ILE A 84 0.63 -3.44 -8.67
N GLN A 85 0.40 -3.10 -7.41
CA GLN A 85 -0.93 -2.85 -6.87
C GLN A 85 -1.55 -1.55 -7.41
N GLN A 86 -0.78 -0.47 -7.48
CA GLN A 86 -1.23 0.82 -7.99
C GLN A 86 -1.64 0.73 -9.47
N ASN A 87 -0.94 -0.09 -10.26
CA ASN A 87 -1.22 -0.29 -11.67
C ASN A 87 -2.41 -1.22 -11.94
N CYS A 88 -3.00 -1.86 -10.90
CA CYS A 88 -4.17 -2.73 -11.08
C CYS A 88 -5.33 -2.00 -11.75
N GLY A 89 -5.63 -0.77 -11.36
CA GLY A 89 -6.73 0.01 -11.94
C GLY A 89 -6.55 0.29 -13.44
N ALA A 90 -5.34 0.69 -13.84
CA ALA A 90 -5.03 0.94 -15.24
C ALA A 90 -5.13 -0.34 -16.09
N PHE A 91 -4.60 -1.46 -15.60
CA PHE A 91 -4.71 -2.76 -16.26
C PHE A 91 -6.17 -3.19 -16.44
N LEU A 92 -7.03 -3.04 -15.42
CA LEU A 92 -8.43 -3.42 -15.52
C LEU A 92 -9.18 -2.58 -16.56
N LEU A 93 -8.93 -1.28 -16.63
CA LEU A 93 -9.53 -0.39 -17.63
C LEU A 93 -9.09 -0.75 -19.05
N GLU A 94 -7.81 -1.03 -19.25
CA GLU A 94 -7.27 -1.45 -20.54
C GLU A 94 -7.85 -2.81 -20.97
N LEU A 95 -7.89 -3.77 -20.06
CA LEU A 95 -8.47 -5.08 -20.30
C LEU A 95 -9.97 -4.95 -20.64
N GLU A 96 -10.72 -4.13 -19.92
CA GLU A 96 -12.14 -3.88 -20.17
C GLU A 96 -12.37 -3.32 -21.58
N ALA A 97 -11.61 -2.29 -21.96
CA ALA A 97 -11.72 -1.68 -23.29
C ALA A 97 -11.42 -2.71 -24.41
N ARG A 98 -10.36 -3.50 -24.23
CA ARG A 98 -9.95 -4.54 -25.18
C ARG A 98 -10.99 -5.66 -25.27
N GLU A 99 -11.51 -6.14 -24.15
CA GLU A 99 -12.50 -7.21 -24.11
C GLU A 99 -13.87 -6.77 -24.63
N ARG A 100 -14.28 -5.53 -24.41
CA ARG A 100 -15.47 -4.94 -25.07
C ARG A 100 -15.35 -4.93 -26.58
N SER A 101 -14.20 -4.52 -27.09
CA SER A 101 -13.92 -4.49 -28.52
C SER A 101 -13.90 -5.90 -29.12
N ARG A 102 -13.24 -6.87 -28.43
CA ARG A 102 -13.11 -8.26 -28.89
C ARG A 102 -14.44 -9.00 -28.92
N SER A 103 -15.24 -8.87 -27.86
CA SER A 103 -16.52 -9.59 -27.71
C SER A 103 -17.72 -8.88 -28.36
N GLY A 104 -17.61 -7.59 -28.66
CA GLY A 104 -18.74 -6.76 -29.09
C GLY A 104 -19.78 -6.52 -27.98
N ILE A 105 -19.44 -6.75 -26.72
CA ILE A 105 -20.32 -6.56 -25.56
C ILE A 105 -20.03 -5.21 -24.91
N ALA A 106 -20.74 -4.17 -25.29
CA ALA A 106 -20.53 -2.81 -24.76
C ALA A 106 -20.77 -2.69 -23.24
N SER A 107 -21.61 -3.54 -22.66
CA SER A 107 -21.95 -3.55 -21.23
C SER A 107 -21.01 -4.40 -20.38
N LEU A 108 -20.00 -5.03 -20.96
CA LEU A 108 -19.00 -5.82 -20.26
C LEU A 108 -18.24 -4.92 -19.27
N ARG A 109 -17.99 -5.42 -18.06
CA ARG A 109 -17.18 -4.76 -17.02
C ARG A 109 -16.11 -5.69 -16.50
N VAL A 110 -14.95 -5.13 -16.21
CA VAL A 110 -13.86 -5.83 -15.52
C VAL A 110 -13.69 -5.20 -14.15
N GLU A 111 -13.93 -5.98 -13.11
CA GLU A 111 -13.98 -5.47 -11.73
C GLU A 111 -13.22 -6.41 -10.77
N TYR A 112 -12.96 -5.88 -9.58
CA TYR A 112 -12.39 -6.60 -8.46
C TYR A 112 -13.37 -6.62 -7.28
N ASN A 113 -13.50 -7.78 -6.66
CA ASN A 113 -14.24 -7.94 -5.42
C ASN A 113 -13.37 -8.65 -4.38
N ARG A 114 -13.34 -8.14 -3.16
CA ARG A 114 -12.50 -8.67 -2.08
C ARG A 114 -12.75 -10.16 -1.76
N VAL A 115 -13.97 -10.64 -1.99
CA VAL A 115 -14.36 -12.04 -1.73
C VAL A 115 -14.10 -12.94 -2.93
N HIS A 116 -14.34 -12.41 -4.13
CA HIS A 116 -14.34 -13.22 -5.37
C HIS A 116 -13.13 -12.95 -6.28
N GLY A 117 -12.24 -12.01 -5.91
CA GLY A 117 -11.09 -11.61 -6.73
C GLY A 117 -11.48 -10.81 -7.97
N PHE A 118 -10.69 -10.91 -9.02
CA PHE A 118 -10.93 -10.23 -10.30
C PHE A 118 -11.91 -11.02 -11.18
N TYR A 119 -12.80 -10.33 -11.89
CA TYR A 119 -13.78 -10.95 -12.77
C TYR A 119 -14.21 -10.04 -13.90
N ILE A 120 -14.72 -10.66 -14.97
CA ILE A 120 -15.41 -10.02 -16.08
C ILE A 120 -16.89 -10.28 -15.89
N GLU A 121 -17.70 -9.23 -15.78
CA GLU A 121 -19.15 -9.33 -15.61
C GLU A 121 -19.86 -9.09 -16.94
N VAL A 122 -20.72 -10.02 -17.32
CA VAL A 122 -21.53 -9.98 -18.53
C VAL A 122 -22.98 -10.24 -18.18
N SER A 123 -23.92 -9.43 -18.68
CA SER A 123 -25.34 -9.64 -18.48
C SER A 123 -25.82 -10.92 -19.18
N HIS A 124 -26.85 -11.58 -18.67
CA HIS A 124 -27.43 -12.78 -19.28
C HIS A 124 -27.87 -12.54 -20.74
N ALA A 125 -28.32 -11.34 -21.09
CA ALA A 125 -28.70 -10.99 -22.47
C ALA A 125 -27.54 -11.11 -23.46
N ASN A 126 -26.30 -11.03 -22.98
CA ASN A 126 -25.09 -11.11 -23.80
C ASN A 126 -24.29 -12.41 -23.59
N ALA A 127 -24.80 -13.37 -22.81
CA ALA A 127 -24.10 -14.60 -22.49
C ALA A 127 -23.73 -15.43 -23.75
N ALA A 128 -24.55 -15.37 -24.80
CA ALA A 128 -24.28 -16.07 -26.09
C ALA A 128 -23.11 -15.44 -26.90
N LYS A 129 -22.66 -14.24 -26.54
CA LYS A 129 -21.53 -13.55 -27.20
C LYS A 129 -20.21 -13.72 -26.47
N VAL A 130 -20.23 -14.42 -25.34
CA VAL A 130 -19.04 -14.62 -24.52
C VAL A 130 -18.04 -15.50 -25.28
N PRO A 131 -16.77 -15.06 -25.42
CA PRO A 131 -15.74 -15.87 -26.07
C PRO A 131 -15.46 -17.21 -25.36
N ASP A 132 -14.99 -18.21 -26.11
CA ASP A 132 -14.78 -19.58 -25.62
C ASP A 132 -13.67 -19.69 -24.54
N ASP A 133 -12.75 -18.73 -24.48
CA ASP A 133 -11.67 -18.67 -23.49
C ASP A 133 -12.11 -18.12 -22.12
N TYR A 134 -13.36 -17.65 -22.01
CA TYR A 134 -13.92 -17.21 -20.74
C TYR A 134 -14.37 -18.44 -19.93
N ARG A 135 -13.82 -18.54 -18.73
CA ARG A 135 -14.24 -19.57 -17.76
C ARG A 135 -15.21 -18.95 -16.77
N ARG A 136 -16.43 -19.49 -16.69
CA ARG A 136 -17.44 -19.01 -15.76
C ARG A 136 -17.00 -19.25 -14.31
N ARG A 137 -17.03 -18.21 -13.51
CA ARG A 137 -16.66 -18.20 -12.09
C ARG A 137 -17.88 -18.20 -11.18
N GLN A 138 -18.91 -17.44 -11.57
CA GLN A 138 -20.13 -17.28 -10.76
C GLN A 138 -21.33 -16.93 -11.66
N MET A 139 -22.51 -17.44 -11.28
CA MET A 139 -23.79 -17.05 -11.85
C MET A 139 -24.53 -16.19 -10.85
N LEU A 140 -25.01 -15.03 -11.29
CA LEU A 140 -25.83 -14.09 -10.52
C LEU A 140 -27.24 -14.06 -11.11
N LYS A 141 -28.16 -13.36 -10.44
CA LYS A 141 -29.57 -13.23 -10.90
C LYS A 141 -29.67 -12.61 -12.30
N ASN A 142 -28.86 -11.61 -12.62
CA ASN A 142 -28.96 -10.81 -13.86
C ASN A 142 -27.69 -10.82 -14.72
N ALA A 143 -26.61 -11.45 -14.25
CA ALA A 143 -25.31 -11.46 -14.91
C ALA A 143 -24.54 -12.74 -14.60
N GLU A 144 -23.51 -12.99 -15.38
CA GLU A 144 -22.52 -14.04 -15.11
C GLU A 144 -21.15 -13.41 -14.98
N ARG A 145 -20.31 -13.98 -14.11
CA ARG A 145 -18.94 -13.57 -13.89
C ARG A 145 -17.98 -14.60 -14.45
N TYR A 146 -17.00 -14.12 -15.17
CA TYR A 146 -16.02 -14.93 -15.89
C TYR A 146 -14.60 -14.52 -15.49
N ILE A 147 -13.67 -15.41 -15.79
CA ILE A 147 -12.23 -15.12 -15.73
C ILE A 147 -11.57 -15.64 -17.01
N THR A 148 -10.62 -14.89 -17.52
CA THR A 148 -9.74 -15.32 -18.62
C THR A 148 -8.41 -15.82 -18.07
N PRO A 149 -7.61 -16.60 -18.83
CA PRO A 149 -6.27 -16.99 -18.42
C PRO A 149 -5.36 -15.79 -18.11
N GLU A 150 -5.48 -14.71 -18.90
CA GLU A 150 -4.74 -13.48 -18.69
C GLU A 150 -5.12 -12.80 -17.36
N LEU A 151 -6.43 -12.63 -17.10
CA LEU A 151 -6.92 -12.04 -15.87
C LEU A 151 -6.53 -12.88 -14.64
N LYS A 152 -6.52 -14.23 -14.79
CA LYS A 152 -6.06 -15.14 -13.74
C LYS A 152 -4.57 -14.96 -13.45
N THR A 153 -3.74 -14.87 -14.46
CA THR A 153 -2.30 -14.63 -14.31
C THR A 153 -2.04 -13.29 -13.61
N PHE A 154 -2.79 -12.26 -13.99
CA PHE A 154 -2.72 -10.95 -13.35
C PHE A 154 -3.17 -11.02 -11.88
N GLU A 155 -4.29 -11.71 -11.58
CA GLU A 155 -4.78 -11.93 -10.22
C GLU A 155 -3.71 -12.54 -9.32
N ASP A 156 -3.09 -13.63 -9.78
CA ASP A 156 -2.05 -14.33 -9.01
C ASP A 156 -0.83 -13.44 -8.75
N LYS A 157 -0.44 -12.64 -9.73
CA LYS A 157 0.65 -11.68 -9.58
C LYS A 157 0.31 -10.56 -8.59
N ALA A 158 -0.89 -9.98 -8.69
CA ALA A 158 -1.31 -8.88 -7.82
C ALA A 158 -1.48 -9.33 -6.36
N LEU A 159 -2.09 -10.49 -6.12
CA LEU A 159 -2.26 -11.05 -4.78
C LEU A 159 -0.91 -11.43 -4.15
N SER A 160 -0.03 -12.08 -4.92
CA SER A 160 1.34 -12.41 -4.46
C SER A 160 2.14 -11.15 -4.12
N ALA A 161 2.03 -10.09 -4.92
CA ALA A 161 2.71 -8.83 -4.65
C ALA A 161 2.22 -8.18 -3.35
N ASN A 162 0.92 -8.22 -3.09
CA ASN A 162 0.34 -7.71 -1.84
C ASN A 162 0.87 -8.45 -0.61
N ASP A 163 0.84 -9.77 -0.65
CA ASP A 163 1.30 -10.60 0.48
C ASP A 163 2.80 -10.40 0.75
N ARG A 164 3.60 -10.30 -0.31
CA ARG A 164 5.03 -10.03 -0.22
C ARG A 164 5.32 -8.62 0.31
N ALA A 165 4.57 -7.60 -0.14
CA ALA A 165 4.70 -6.24 0.37
C ALA A 165 4.41 -6.18 1.86
N LEU A 166 3.30 -6.78 2.32
CA LEU A 166 2.95 -6.84 3.75
C LEU A 166 3.96 -7.64 4.58
N ALA A 167 4.53 -8.71 4.03
CA ALA A 167 5.56 -9.48 4.70
C ALA A 167 6.86 -8.69 4.87
N ARG A 168 7.21 -7.84 3.88
CA ARG A 168 8.43 -7.03 3.90
C ARG A 168 8.34 -5.84 4.84
N GLU A 169 7.17 -5.31 5.11
CA GLU A 169 6.93 -4.25 6.09
C GLU A 169 6.94 -4.73 7.56
N ARG A 170 6.98 -6.04 7.81
CA ARG A 170 7.00 -6.64 9.17
C ARG A 170 8.40 -6.84 9.69
#